data_5ba0149890b3734a9353cb6c167bdb50
#
_entry.id   5ba0149890b3734a9353cb6c167bdb50
#
_cell.length_a   1.000
_cell.length_b   1.000
_cell.length_c   1.000
_cell.angle_alpha   90.00
_cell.angle_beta   90.00
_cell.angle_gamma   90.00
#
_symmetry.space_group_name_H-M   'P 1'
#
loop_
_entity.id
_entity.type
_entity.pdbx_description
1 polymer ?
#
loop_
_entity_poly.entity_id
_entity_poly.type
_entity_poly.pdbx_seq_one_letter_code
_entity_poly.pdbx_strand_id
1 'polypeptide(L)'
;MNNLDSFDLPPNATAPPGTFVVAGLTSRDAAPELPLANTPLGELPAPERHSRPGNNCQAAMESELPVTWIQPSSVGRMSSLLELVKHVDLLQFLVRREIKVRYAQSAIGIGWAVLQPLFPMLIFTVIFGRLAKLSSDGIPYALFSFAGLVPWLYFSNGVTDGVNSLIANANMLSKVYFPRLLIPLSAVISRFIDFCVATIMLLGMMVWYGAIPNWGVCVIPWLLAMMILTTIGIACWLSTLAIQYRDVKHALSFLIQVLVYTAPVVYPTTLIPESWKLLYALNPMVGVIEGLRSALLGTRDMPWLLIAIGSVSSLVIAISGTNYFVRKQRIFADVA
;
A
#
# COMPACT_ATOMS: atom_id res chain seq x y z
N MET A 1 4.08 49.94 -17.30
CA MET A 1 5.27 50.61 -16.71
C MET A 1 6.22 49.51 -16.27
N ASN A 2 7.38 49.56 -16.90
CA ASN A 2 8.66 48.83 -16.63
C ASN A 2 8.68 47.32 -16.86
N ASN A 3 9.19 46.91 -17.98
CA ASN A 3 10.56 46.69 -18.45
C ASN A 3 11.26 45.59 -17.63
N LEU A 4 11.44 44.45 -18.22
CA LEU A 4 12.59 43.59 -18.02
C LEU A 4 13.01 43.00 -19.36
N ASP A 5 14.25 43.29 -19.65
CA ASP A 5 14.96 43.20 -20.89
C ASP A 5 15.14 41.79 -21.43
N SER A 6 15.06 41.75 -22.73
CA SER A 6 15.51 40.72 -23.64
C SER A 6 16.98 40.38 -23.44
N PHE A 7 17.31 39.12 -23.22
CA PHE A 7 18.64 38.57 -23.47
C PHE A 7 18.63 37.87 -24.84
N ASP A 8 19.21 38.57 -25.81
CA ASP A 8 19.54 38.04 -27.12
C ASP A 8 20.66 37.00 -27.03
N LEU A 9 20.38 35.78 -27.47
CA LEU A 9 21.39 34.76 -27.73
C LEU A 9 21.71 34.78 -29.25
N PRO A 10 22.98 34.70 -29.65
CA PRO A 10 23.36 34.71 -31.07
C PRO A 10 23.03 33.37 -31.74
N PRO A 11 22.62 33.37 -33.02
CA PRO A 11 22.34 32.17 -33.78
C PRO A 11 23.62 31.48 -34.24
N ASN A 12 23.68 30.17 -34.10
CA ASN A 12 24.72 29.24 -34.56
C ASN A 12 25.78 28.80 -33.54
N ALA A 13 25.41 27.78 -32.75
CA ALA A 13 26.36 26.76 -32.30
C ALA A 13 25.62 25.44 -32.13
N THR A 14 25.73 24.56 -33.12
CA THR A 14 25.38 23.16 -33.03
C THR A 14 26.36 22.44 -32.11
N ALA A 15 25.91 22.05 -30.93
CA ALA A 15 26.68 21.18 -30.03
C ALA A 15 26.51 19.71 -30.44
N PRO A 16 27.57 18.88 -30.39
CA PRO A 16 27.50 17.47 -30.67
C PRO A 16 26.78 16.72 -29.56
N PRO A 17 26.11 15.60 -29.84
CA PRO A 17 25.34 14.85 -28.85
C PRO A 17 26.29 14.12 -27.89
N GLY A 18 26.13 14.38 -26.58
CA GLY A 18 26.81 13.60 -25.54
C GLY A 18 27.52 14.35 -24.41
N THR A 19 27.29 15.66 -24.21
CA THR A 19 27.97 16.39 -23.14
C THR A 19 26.98 16.68 -22.00
N PHE A 20 27.10 15.99 -20.89
CA PHE A 20 26.44 16.38 -19.63
C PHE A 20 27.26 17.48 -18.96
N VAL A 21 26.68 18.67 -18.81
CA VAL A 21 27.24 19.76 -18.01
C VAL A 21 26.84 19.51 -16.56
N VAL A 22 27.85 19.19 -15.73
CA VAL A 22 27.71 19.23 -14.27
C VAL A 22 28.07 20.62 -13.81
N ALA A 23 27.11 21.38 -13.32
CA ALA A 23 27.31 22.71 -12.73
C ALA A 23 27.98 22.60 -11.35
N GLY A 24 29.08 23.21 -11.23
CA GLY A 24 29.86 23.89 -10.24
C GLY A 24 29.62 23.68 -8.76
N LEU A 25 30.65 23.17 -8.09
CA LEU A 25 30.99 23.52 -6.71
C LEU A 25 32.34 24.21 -6.75
N THR A 26 32.33 25.52 -6.57
CA THR A 26 33.52 26.33 -6.31
C THR A 26 33.91 26.18 -4.85
N SER A 27 35.00 25.50 -4.59
CA SER A 27 35.74 25.67 -3.33
C SER A 27 37.15 26.18 -3.70
N ARG A 28 37.39 27.42 -3.39
CA ARG A 28 38.72 28.05 -3.29
C ARG A 28 39.35 27.52 -2.02
N ASP A 29 40.41 26.74 -2.16
CA ASP A 29 41.48 26.73 -1.17
C ASP A 29 42.81 26.48 -1.87
N ALA A 30 43.76 27.31 -1.56
CA ALA A 30 45.06 27.45 -2.19
C ALA A 30 45.96 26.27 -1.94
N ALA A 31 46.51 25.69 -3.00
CA ALA A 31 47.68 24.82 -2.91
C ALA A 31 48.98 25.64 -2.96
N PRO A 32 49.99 25.30 -2.14
CA PRO A 32 51.27 26.01 -2.14
C PRO A 32 52.11 25.64 -3.37
N GLU A 33 52.72 26.66 -3.97
CA GLU A 33 53.68 26.56 -5.07
C GLU A 33 54.94 25.82 -4.63
N LEU A 34 55.33 24.76 -5.35
CA LEU A 34 56.65 24.13 -5.24
C LEU A 34 57.60 24.75 -6.26
N PRO A 35 58.83 25.11 -5.86
CA PRO A 35 59.80 25.77 -6.74
C PRO A 35 60.37 24.80 -7.79
N LEU A 36 60.39 25.26 -9.04
CA LEU A 36 61.09 24.64 -10.17
C LEU A 36 62.61 24.70 -9.94
N ALA A 37 63.22 23.57 -9.59
CA ALA A 37 64.68 23.40 -9.62
C ALA A 37 65.10 22.87 -10.99
N ASN A 38 65.85 23.67 -11.71
CA ASN A 38 66.57 23.29 -12.93
C ASN A 38 67.63 22.22 -12.57
N THR A 39 67.48 21.01 -13.10
CA THR A 39 68.54 19.99 -13.09
C THR A 39 68.78 19.53 -14.53
N PRO A 40 70.07 19.51 -15.01
CA PRO A 40 70.39 19.16 -16.36
C PRO A 40 70.20 17.65 -16.65
N LEU A 41 69.80 17.35 -17.86
CA LEU A 41 69.65 15.99 -18.41
C LEU A 41 70.98 15.25 -18.43
N GLY A 42 71.21 14.41 -17.43
CA GLY A 42 72.25 13.41 -17.43
C GLY A 42 71.65 12.05 -17.77
N GLU A 43 72.37 11.30 -18.58
CA GLU A 43 72.04 10.00 -19.15
C GLU A 43 71.39 9.02 -18.18
N LEU A 44 70.19 8.55 -18.50
CA LEU A 44 69.55 7.44 -17.81
C LEU A 44 70.16 6.10 -18.24
N PRO A 45 70.64 5.28 -17.32
CA PRO A 45 71.09 3.93 -17.66
C PRO A 45 69.89 3.08 -18.13
N ALA A 46 70.14 2.19 -19.11
CA ALA A 46 69.16 1.31 -19.71
C ALA A 46 68.47 0.45 -18.61
N PRO A 47 67.16 0.20 -18.71
CA PRO A 47 66.50 -0.64 -17.73
C PRO A 47 66.96 -2.10 -17.83
N GLU A 48 67.54 -2.59 -16.74
CA GLU A 48 67.80 -4.04 -16.56
C GLU A 48 66.49 -4.83 -16.69
N ARG A 49 66.53 -5.78 -17.61
CA ARG A 49 65.41 -6.76 -17.74
C ARG A 49 65.39 -7.61 -16.49
N HIS A 50 64.60 -7.22 -15.53
CA HIS A 50 64.16 -8.17 -14.48
C HIS A 50 63.29 -9.24 -15.13
N SER A 51 63.77 -10.46 -15.14
CA SER A 51 63.02 -11.67 -15.46
C SER A 51 61.73 -11.70 -14.68
N ARG A 52 60.58 -11.67 -15.39
CA ARG A 52 59.26 -11.80 -14.80
C ARG A 52 59.22 -13.07 -13.94
N PRO A 53 58.88 -13.00 -12.67
CA PRO A 53 58.53 -14.19 -11.91
C PRO A 53 57.27 -14.80 -12.51
N GLY A 54 57.34 -16.10 -12.71
CA GLY A 54 56.39 -16.88 -13.49
C GLY A 54 54.92 -16.71 -13.11
N ASN A 55 54.06 -16.99 -14.06
CA ASN A 55 52.61 -17.01 -14.09
C ASN A 55 51.87 -17.84 -12.99
N ASN A 56 52.56 -18.28 -11.96
CA ASN A 56 51.97 -19.16 -10.95
C ASN A 56 51.18 -18.44 -9.83
N CYS A 57 51.35 -17.11 -9.70
CA CYS A 57 50.57 -16.38 -8.69
C CYS A 57 49.14 -16.02 -9.12
N GLN A 58 48.90 -15.88 -10.45
CA GLN A 58 47.55 -15.63 -10.95
C GLN A 58 46.66 -16.88 -10.91
N ALA A 59 47.21 -18.05 -11.17
CA ALA A 59 46.47 -19.30 -11.10
C ALA A 59 46.07 -19.72 -9.67
N ALA A 60 46.84 -19.31 -8.67
CA ALA A 60 46.52 -19.59 -7.26
C ALA A 60 45.47 -18.62 -6.67
N MET A 61 45.28 -17.44 -7.25
CA MET A 61 44.29 -16.45 -6.81
C MET A 61 42.91 -16.66 -7.46
N GLU A 62 42.82 -17.39 -8.57
CA GLU A 62 41.54 -17.67 -9.25
C GLU A 62 40.79 -18.87 -8.65
N SER A 63 41.40 -19.67 -7.78
CA SER A 63 40.80 -20.92 -7.31
C SER A 63 39.95 -20.80 -6.03
N GLU A 64 39.86 -19.62 -5.39
CA GLU A 64 39.17 -19.49 -4.09
C GLU A 64 38.08 -18.38 -4.01
N LEU A 65 37.70 -17.79 -5.10
CA LEU A 65 36.50 -16.92 -5.04
C LEU A 65 35.25 -17.82 -5.01
N PRO A 66 34.47 -17.80 -3.93
CA PRO A 66 33.22 -18.55 -3.90
C PRO A 66 32.32 -18.02 -4.99
N VAL A 67 32.20 -18.76 -6.08
CA VAL A 67 31.24 -18.45 -7.14
C VAL A 67 29.85 -18.70 -6.60
N THR A 68 29.23 -17.64 -6.11
CA THR A 68 27.84 -17.70 -5.69
C THR A 68 26.97 -17.67 -6.93
N TRP A 69 26.48 -18.81 -7.37
CA TRP A 69 25.52 -18.91 -8.43
C TRP A 69 24.19 -18.29 -7.96
N ILE A 70 23.89 -17.09 -8.39
CA ILE A 70 22.57 -16.47 -8.21
C ILE A 70 21.67 -17.13 -9.25
N GLN A 71 21.10 -18.29 -8.88
CA GLN A 71 20.02 -18.86 -9.69
C GLN A 71 18.77 -18.03 -9.46
N PRO A 72 18.08 -17.58 -10.52
CA PRO A 72 16.75 -17.03 -10.36
C PRO A 72 15.88 -18.16 -9.80
N SER A 73 15.55 -18.06 -8.51
CA SER A 73 14.67 -19.03 -7.88
C SER A 73 13.38 -19.08 -8.69
N SER A 74 13.07 -20.25 -9.26
CA SER A 74 11.75 -20.58 -9.77
C SER A 74 10.83 -20.64 -8.53
N VAL A 75 10.47 -19.48 -8.01
CA VAL A 75 9.63 -19.36 -6.81
C VAL A 75 8.27 -19.93 -7.18
N GLY A 76 8.07 -21.18 -6.81
CA GLY A 76 6.76 -21.82 -6.89
C GLY A 76 5.78 -20.99 -6.07
N ARG A 77 4.53 -20.88 -6.53
CA ARG A 77 3.45 -20.10 -5.89
C ARG A 77 3.33 -20.30 -4.37
N MET A 78 3.63 -21.49 -3.88
CA MET A 78 3.54 -21.88 -2.47
C MET A 78 4.74 -21.37 -1.65
N SER A 79 5.92 -21.24 -2.26
CA SER A 79 7.12 -20.76 -1.56
C SER A 79 7.05 -19.28 -1.22
N SER A 80 6.38 -18.45 -2.04
CA SER A 80 6.24 -17.01 -1.75
C SER A 80 5.42 -16.72 -0.49
N LEU A 81 4.39 -17.52 -0.20
CA LEU A 81 3.59 -17.35 1.02
C LEU A 81 4.33 -17.86 2.26
N LEU A 82 5.09 -18.97 2.12
CA LEU A 82 5.95 -19.49 3.20
C LEU A 82 7.12 -18.53 3.49
N GLU A 83 7.65 -17.84 2.47
CA GLU A 83 8.64 -16.79 2.64
C GLU A 83 8.11 -15.60 3.44
N LEU A 84 6.82 -15.24 3.31
CA LEU A 84 6.20 -14.19 4.11
C LEU A 84 6.29 -14.50 5.61
N VAL A 85 6.06 -15.76 6.00
CA VAL A 85 6.15 -16.18 7.41
C VAL A 85 7.56 -16.03 7.95
N LYS A 86 8.59 -16.24 7.13
CA LYS A 86 9.99 -16.04 7.52
C LYS A 86 10.37 -14.56 7.70
N HIS A 87 9.59 -13.64 7.11
CA HIS A 87 9.86 -12.21 7.13
C HIS A 87 8.85 -11.43 7.99
N VAL A 88 8.27 -12.07 9.01
CA VAL A 88 7.30 -11.43 9.93
C VAL A 88 7.90 -10.22 10.64
N ASP A 89 9.18 -10.29 11.02
CA ASP A 89 9.88 -9.16 11.67
C ASP A 89 9.94 -7.94 10.74
N LEU A 90 10.23 -8.17 9.44
CA LEU A 90 10.24 -7.11 8.43
C LEU A 90 8.83 -6.56 8.21
N LEU A 91 7.81 -7.43 8.18
CA LEU A 91 6.42 -7.00 8.08
C LEU A 91 6.03 -6.11 9.26
N GLN A 92 6.35 -6.50 10.49
CA GLN A 92 6.08 -5.69 11.68
C GLN A 92 6.80 -4.34 11.63
N PHE A 93 8.05 -4.32 11.19
CA PHE A 93 8.81 -3.08 11.00
C PHE A 93 8.13 -2.16 9.98
N LEU A 94 7.72 -2.70 8.82
CA LEU A 94 7.02 -1.93 7.78
C LEU A 94 5.67 -1.40 8.27
N VAL A 95 4.89 -2.22 8.98
CA VAL A 95 3.61 -1.81 9.57
C VAL A 95 3.81 -0.66 10.57
N ARG A 96 4.78 -0.78 11.48
CA ARG A 96 5.11 0.29 12.45
C ARG A 96 5.56 1.57 11.73
N ARG A 97 6.34 1.44 10.66
CA ARG A 97 6.77 2.58 9.84
C ARG A 97 5.58 3.27 9.19
N GLU A 98 4.66 2.52 8.55
CA GLU A 98 3.47 3.07 7.91
C GLU A 98 2.58 3.83 8.92
N ILE A 99 2.37 3.27 10.12
CA ILE A 99 1.62 3.92 11.20
C ILE A 99 2.31 5.21 11.62
N LYS A 100 3.63 5.16 11.87
CA LYS A 100 4.39 6.33 12.31
C LYS A 100 4.37 7.44 11.26
N VAL A 101 4.55 7.12 9.99
CA VAL A 101 4.53 8.09 8.88
C VAL A 101 3.16 8.74 8.75
N ARG A 102 2.08 7.98 8.89
CA ARG A 102 0.70 8.48 8.76
C ARG A 102 0.35 9.53 9.81
N TYR A 103 0.80 9.35 11.04
CA TYR A 103 0.50 10.26 12.15
C TYR A 103 1.63 11.23 12.50
N ALA A 104 2.82 11.07 11.86
CA ALA A 104 3.93 11.99 12.03
C ALA A 104 3.56 13.37 11.48
N GLN A 105 3.95 14.40 12.22
CA GLN A 105 3.74 15.81 11.84
C GLN A 105 2.27 16.23 11.66
N SER A 106 1.32 15.43 12.17
CA SER A 106 -0.08 15.79 12.14
C SER A 106 -0.49 16.55 13.40
N ALA A 107 -1.13 17.71 13.25
CA ALA A 107 -1.61 18.51 14.39
C ALA A 107 -2.66 17.78 15.23
N ILE A 108 -3.52 16.99 14.60
CA ILE A 108 -4.61 16.22 15.26
C ILE A 108 -4.13 14.79 15.59
N GLY A 109 -3.08 14.30 14.93
CA GLY A 109 -2.53 12.97 15.14
C GLY A 109 -3.58 11.86 14.93
N ILE A 110 -3.71 10.99 15.92
CA ILE A 110 -4.65 9.86 15.92
C ILE A 110 -6.12 10.29 15.94
N GLY A 111 -6.41 11.55 16.26
CA GLY A 111 -7.78 12.09 16.23
C GLY A 111 -8.42 12.04 14.83
N TRP A 112 -7.61 11.98 13.76
CA TRP A 112 -8.12 11.74 12.41
C TRP A 112 -8.83 10.39 12.27
N ALA A 113 -8.38 9.36 12.99
CA ALA A 113 -9.05 8.06 12.99
C ALA A 113 -10.46 8.11 13.56
N VAL A 114 -10.75 9.11 14.42
CA VAL A 114 -12.08 9.38 14.95
C VAL A 114 -12.90 10.26 14.01
N LEU A 115 -12.29 11.33 13.49
CA LEU A 115 -13.00 12.30 12.66
C LEU A 115 -13.43 11.71 11.30
N GLN A 116 -12.60 10.87 10.69
CA GLN A 116 -12.89 10.24 9.38
C GLN A 116 -14.23 9.47 9.35
N PRO A 117 -14.57 8.61 10.32
CA PRO A 117 -15.88 7.95 10.32
C PRO A 117 -17.02 8.84 10.85
N LEU A 118 -16.71 9.82 11.68
CA LEU A 118 -17.71 10.67 12.35
C LEU A 118 -18.40 11.62 11.35
N PHE A 119 -17.63 12.26 10.47
CA PHE A 119 -18.21 13.21 9.49
C PHE A 119 -19.20 12.55 8.53
N PRO A 120 -18.85 11.44 7.86
CA PRO A 120 -19.82 10.73 7.00
C PRO A 120 -21.04 10.24 7.78
N MET A 121 -20.86 9.75 9.02
CA MET A 121 -21.98 9.35 9.88
C MET A 121 -22.95 10.50 10.12
N LEU A 122 -22.45 11.69 10.48
CA LEU A 122 -23.29 12.87 10.70
C LEU A 122 -24.06 13.24 9.44
N ILE A 123 -23.37 13.31 8.29
CA ILE A 123 -23.96 13.61 7.00
C ILE A 123 -25.05 12.58 6.64
N PHE A 124 -24.75 11.29 6.77
CA PHE A 124 -25.68 10.21 6.47
C PHE A 124 -26.89 10.24 7.41
N THR A 125 -26.69 10.55 8.69
CA THR A 125 -27.76 10.66 9.67
C THR A 125 -28.73 11.82 9.32
N VAL A 126 -28.20 12.95 8.85
CA VAL A 126 -29.05 14.07 8.45
C VAL A 126 -29.78 13.77 7.14
N ILE A 127 -29.05 13.34 6.11
CA ILE A 127 -29.62 13.15 4.76
C ILE A 127 -30.56 11.95 4.74
N PHE A 128 -30.07 10.77 5.13
CA PHE A 128 -30.81 9.52 4.99
C PHE A 128 -31.69 9.22 6.21
N GLY A 129 -31.24 9.59 7.40
CA GLY A 129 -32.02 9.35 8.64
C GLY A 129 -33.16 10.35 8.82
N ARG A 130 -32.90 11.66 8.67
CA ARG A 130 -33.90 12.70 8.93
C ARG A 130 -34.67 13.12 7.68
N LEU A 131 -33.98 13.39 6.56
CA LEU A 131 -34.64 13.91 5.34
C LEU A 131 -35.29 12.78 4.54
N ALA A 132 -34.55 11.72 4.22
CA ALA A 132 -35.07 10.59 3.42
C ALA A 132 -35.85 9.57 4.27
N LYS A 133 -35.77 9.63 5.61
CA LYS A 133 -36.46 8.73 6.55
C LYS A 133 -36.28 7.23 6.23
N LEU A 134 -35.06 6.87 5.80
CA LEU A 134 -34.76 5.47 5.52
C LEU A 134 -34.86 4.61 6.80
N SER A 135 -35.38 3.40 6.64
CA SER A 135 -35.47 2.43 7.74
C SER A 135 -34.07 2.08 8.25
N SER A 136 -33.91 2.03 9.56
CA SER A 136 -32.70 1.65 10.28
C SER A 136 -32.93 0.47 11.23
N ASP A 137 -33.90 -0.41 10.89
CA ASP A 137 -34.21 -1.64 11.63
C ASP A 137 -34.55 -1.41 13.12
N GLY A 138 -35.17 -0.27 13.42
CA GLY A 138 -35.61 0.06 14.78
C GLY A 138 -34.53 0.67 15.69
N ILE A 139 -33.32 0.91 15.17
CA ILE A 139 -32.22 1.56 15.92
C ILE A 139 -31.98 2.99 15.42
N PRO A 140 -31.32 3.85 16.22
CA PRO A 140 -30.93 5.18 15.79
C PRO A 140 -30.07 5.12 14.51
N TYR A 141 -30.44 5.90 13.50
CA TYR A 141 -29.76 5.88 12.20
C TYR A 141 -28.25 6.15 12.29
N ALA A 142 -27.83 7.00 13.25
CA ALA A 142 -26.42 7.28 13.51
C ALA A 142 -25.63 6.01 13.86
N LEU A 143 -26.18 5.18 14.75
CA LEU A 143 -25.56 3.92 15.14
C LEU A 143 -25.56 2.90 13.98
N PHE A 144 -26.68 2.82 13.24
CA PHE A 144 -26.83 1.96 12.07
C PHE A 144 -25.80 2.28 10.98
N SER A 145 -25.67 3.55 10.61
CA SER A 145 -24.74 4.00 9.58
C SER A 145 -23.28 3.86 10.01
N PHE A 146 -22.99 4.17 11.29
CA PHE A 146 -21.65 4.07 11.82
C PHE A 146 -21.15 2.62 11.84
N ALA A 147 -21.98 1.66 12.22
CA ALA A 147 -21.66 0.23 12.20
C ALA A 147 -21.32 -0.27 10.78
N GLY A 148 -21.93 0.31 9.74
CA GLY A 148 -21.55 0.02 8.33
C GLY A 148 -20.32 0.77 7.85
N LEU A 149 -20.12 2.01 8.32
CA LEU A 149 -18.98 2.84 7.93
C LEU A 149 -17.64 2.30 8.46
N VAL A 150 -17.60 1.75 9.66
CA VAL A 150 -16.36 1.24 10.27
C VAL A 150 -15.66 0.20 9.38
N PRO A 151 -16.28 -0.92 8.99
CA PRO A 151 -15.66 -1.89 8.08
C PRO A 151 -15.45 -1.34 6.68
N TRP A 152 -16.32 -0.46 6.20
CA TRP A 152 -16.18 0.17 4.89
C TRP A 152 -14.94 1.05 4.81
N LEU A 153 -14.69 1.90 5.80
CA LEU A 153 -13.53 2.78 5.84
C LEU A 153 -12.22 2.00 5.93
N TYR A 154 -12.20 0.89 6.68
CA TYR A 154 -11.05 0.00 6.68
C TYR A 154 -10.76 -0.51 5.26
N PHE A 155 -11.78 -1.03 4.58
CA PHE A 155 -11.66 -1.56 3.23
C PHE A 155 -11.20 -0.47 2.24
N SER A 156 -11.89 0.65 2.18
CA SER A 156 -11.61 1.71 1.21
C SER A 156 -10.23 2.34 1.38
N ASN A 157 -9.87 2.66 2.64
CA ASN A 157 -8.56 3.21 2.96
C ASN A 157 -7.45 2.18 2.80
N GLY A 158 -7.70 0.91 3.19
CA GLY A 158 -6.76 -0.19 3.05
C GLY A 158 -6.42 -0.49 1.59
N VAL A 159 -7.42 -0.51 0.71
CA VAL A 159 -7.20 -0.66 -0.75
C VAL A 159 -6.43 0.54 -1.30
N THR A 160 -6.81 1.76 -0.94
CA THR A 160 -6.15 2.98 -1.42
C THR A 160 -4.68 3.03 -1.02
N ASP A 161 -4.38 2.77 0.26
CA ASP A 161 -3.00 2.76 0.76
C ASP A 161 -2.21 1.60 0.16
N GLY A 162 -2.81 0.41 0.04
CA GLY A 162 -2.18 -0.75 -0.58
C GLY A 162 -1.75 -0.48 -2.02
N VAL A 163 -2.62 0.19 -2.80
CA VAL A 163 -2.30 0.58 -4.18
C VAL A 163 -1.18 1.63 -4.23
N ASN A 164 -1.25 2.65 -3.38
CA ASN A 164 -0.26 3.72 -3.37
C ASN A 164 1.09 3.29 -2.77
N SER A 165 1.10 2.27 -1.92
CA SER A 165 2.29 1.82 -1.19
C SER A 165 3.45 1.40 -2.08
N LEU A 166 3.19 0.71 -3.19
CA LEU A 166 4.23 0.27 -4.13
C LEU A 166 4.91 1.45 -4.82
N ILE A 167 4.12 2.44 -5.22
CA ILE A 167 4.63 3.62 -5.92
C ILE A 167 5.43 4.50 -4.95
N ALA A 168 4.93 4.68 -3.72
CA ALA A 168 5.62 5.44 -2.69
C ALA A 168 6.95 4.79 -2.26
N ASN A 169 7.08 3.48 -2.38
CA ASN A 169 8.28 2.72 -1.99
C ASN A 169 9.12 2.23 -3.19
N ALA A 170 8.95 2.79 -4.41
CA ALA A 170 9.66 2.39 -5.62
C ALA A 170 11.19 2.42 -5.43
N ASN A 171 11.74 3.46 -4.80
CA ASN A 171 13.16 3.57 -4.50
C ASN A 171 13.71 2.47 -3.56
N MET A 172 12.86 1.92 -2.70
CA MET A 172 13.23 0.81 -1.81
C MET A 172 13.21 -0.51 -2.57
N LEU A 173 12.26 -0.67 -3.50
CA LEU A 173 12.12 -1.86 -4.34
C LEU A 173 13.32 -2.11 -5.26
N SER A 174 13.99 -1.03 -5.71
CA SER A 174 15.16 -1.10 -6.60
C SER A 174 16.48 -1.35 -5.86
N LYS A 175 16.56 -1.05 -4.55
CA LYS A 175 17.82 -1.10 -3.77
C LYS A 175 17.95 -2.30 -2.85
N VAL A 176 16.85 -2.90 -2.40
CA VAL A 176 16.85 -3.97 -1.41
C VAL A 176 16.02 -5.16 -1.90
N TYR A 177 16.61 -6.35 -1.80
CA TYR A 177 15.91 -7.59 -2.14
C TYR A 177 15.08 -8.10 -0.96
N PHE A 178 13.76 -8.10 -1.11
CA PHE A 178 12.80 -8.69 -0.16
C PHE A 178 11.50 -9.05 -0.88
N PRO A 179 10.63 -9.89 -0.30
CA PRO A 179 9.34 -10.23 -0.89
C PRO A 179 8.45 -8.98 -1.07
N ARG A 180 8.26 -8.55 -2.32
CA ARG A 180 7.57 -7.30 -2.66
C ARG A 180 6.13 -7.23 -2.16
N LEU A 181 5.51 -8.39 -1.93
CA LEU A 181 4.15 -8.50 -1.39
C LEU A 181 4.02 -7.91 0.04
N LEU A 182 5.13 -7.81 0.78
CA LEU A 182 5.14 -7.21 2.12
C LEU A 182 4.72 -5.72 2.13
N ILE A 183 4.96 -5.00 1.02
CA ILE A 183 4.65 -3.57 0.93
C ILE A 183 3.13 -3.33 0.94
N PRO A 184 2.32 -3.84 0.00
CA PRO A 184 0.88 -3.63 0.06
C PRO A 184 0.25 -4.30 1.29
N LEU A 185 0.80 -5.42 1.75
CA LEU A 185 0.33 -6.10 2.95
C LEU A 185 0.52 -5.24 4.21
N SER A 186 1.69 -4.61 4.38
CA SER A 186 1.96 -3.73 5.51
C SER A 186 1.06 -2.51 5.52
N ALA A 187 0.76 -1.92 4.35
CA ALA A 187 -0.14 -0.79 4.21
C ALA A 187 -1.58 -1.16 4.64
N VAL A 188 -2.09 -2.31 4.19
CA VAL A 188 -3.43 -2.80 4.57
C VAL A 188 -3.51 -3.12 6.06
N ILE A 189 -2.52 -3.83 6.61
CA ILE A 189 -2.49 -4.18 8.05
C ILE A 189 -2.39 -2.94 8.92
N SER A 190 -1.62 -1.92 8.51
CA SER A 190 -1.48 -0.69 9.28
C SER A 190 -2.81 0.05 9.50
N ARG A 191 -3.79 -0.11 8.60
CA ARG A 191 -5.14 0.47 8.73
C ARG A 191 -5.99 -0.20 9.84
N PHE A 192 -5.55 -1.35 10.32
CA PHE A 192 -6.26 -2.03 11.40
C PHE A 192 -6.29 -1.21 12.70
N ILE A 193 -5.32 -0.32 12.91
CA ILE A 193 -5.33 0.62 14.05
C ILE A 193 -6.50 1.60 13.95
N ASP A 194 -6.72 2.18 12.76
CA ASP A 194 -7.83 3.09 12.52
C ASP A 194 -9.17 2.38 12.73
N PHE A 195 -9.26 1.12 12.25
CA PHE A 195 -10.41 0.26 12.48
C PHE A 195 -10.66 0.00 13.98
N CYS A 196 -9.62 -0.28 14.76
CA CYS A 196 -9.75 -0.49 16.21
C CYS A 196 -10.25 0.77 16.91
N VAL A 197 -9.72 1.95 16.58
CA VAL A 197 -10.15 3.24 17.14
C VAL A 197 -11.62 3.50 16.80
N ALA A 198 -12.03 3.31 15.55
CA ALA A 198 -13.41 3.48 15.14
C ALA A 198 -14.34 2.44 15.78
N THR A 199 -13.87 1.20 16.00
CA THR A 199 -14.63 0.17 16.71
C THR A 199 -14.83 0.53 18.19
N ILE A 200 -13.83 1.06 18.88
CA ILE A 200 -13.97 1.56 20.26
C ILE A 200 -15.05 2.65 20.35
N MET A 201 -15.06 3.56 19.36
CA MET A 201 -16.09 4.59 19.29
C MET A 201 -17.48 3.97 19.02
N LEU A 202 -17.60 2.97 18.16
CA LEU A 202 -18.83 2.23 17.91
C LEU A 202 -19.34 1.58 19.21
N LEU A 203 -18.48 0.93 19.97
CA LEU A 203 -18.84 0.33 21.26
C LEU A 203 -19.33 1.38 22.26
N GLY A 204 -18.68 2.55 22.31
CA GLY A 204 -19.15 3.68 23.13
C GLY A 204 -20.55 4.14 22.73
N MET A 205 -20.82 4.24 21.42
CA MET A 205 -22.16 4.57 20.93
C MET A 205 -23.19 3.47 21.28
N MET A 206 -22.82 2.19 21.18
CA MET A 206 -23.71 1.07 21.57
C MET A 206 -24.11 1.17 23.04
N VAL A 207 -23.16 1.44 23.91
CA VAL A 207 -23.46 1.66 25.37
C VAL A 207 -24.40 2.84 25.56
N TRP A 208 -24.16 3.95 24.85
CA TRP A 208 -25.00 5.14 24.93
C TRP A 208 -26.46 4.91 24.52
N TYR A 209 -26.65 4.11 23.42
CA TYR A 209 -27.96 3.80 22.89
C TYR A 209 -28.60 2.55 23.50
N GLY A 210 -27.90 1.82 24.37
CA GLY A 210 -28.40 0.60 25.01
C GLY A 210 -28.50 -0.59 24.06
N ALA A 211 -27.68 -0.61 22.97
CA ALA A 211 -27.64 -1.74 22.04
C ALA A 211 -26.88 -2.92 22.66
N ILE A 212 -27.51 -4.10 22.66
CA ILE A 212 -26.93 -5.31 23.26
C ILE A 212 -26.43 -6.22 22.14
N PRO A 213 -25.15 -6.65 22.18
CA PRO A 213 -24.60 -7.59 21.22
C PRO A 213 -25.31 -8.94 21.29
N ASN A 214 -25.45 -9.61 20.13
CA ASN A 214 -26.02 -10.94 20.00
C ASN A 214 -24.92 -12.02 20.01
N TRP A 215 -25.29 -13.29 20.10
CA TRP A 215 -24.40 -14.46 19.97
C TRP A 215 -23.52 -14.43 18.71
N GLY A 216 -23.91 -13.68 17.70
CA GLY A 216 -23.12 -13.41 16.48
C GLY A 216 -21.73 -12.80 16.73
N VAL A 217 -21.45 -12.30 17.92
CA VAL A 217 -20.10 -11.80 18.29
C VAL A 217 -19.01 -12.85 18.11
N CYS A 218 -19.33 -14.14 18.31
CA CYS A 218 -18.39 -15.25 18.05
C CYS A 218 -17.97 -15.36 16.58
N VAL A 219 -18.75 -14.81 15.65
CA VAL A 219 -18.47 -14.82 14.21
C VAL A 219 -17.58 -13.64 13.78
N ILE A 220 -17.43 -12.60 14.65
CA ILE A 220 -16.64 -11.41 14.33
C ILE A 220 -15.22 -11.74 13.85
N PRO A 221 -14.44 -12.64 14.47
CA PRO A 221 -13.10 -12.96 13.97
C PRO A 221 -13.09 -13.47 12.53
N TRP A 222 -14.12 -14.25 12.15
CA TRP A 222 -14.30 -14.73 10.78
C TRP A 222 -14.61 -13.58 9.81
N LEU A 223 -15.51 -12.66 10.20
CA LEU A 223 -15.86 -11.49 9.41
C LEU A 223 -14.65 -10.56 9.22
N LEU A 224 -13.83 -10.38 10.25
CA LEU A 224 -12.59 -9.61 10.17
C LEU A 224 -11.57 -10.27 9.21
N ALA A 225 -11.39 -11.58 9.29
CA ALA A 225 -10.54 -12.32 8.38
C ALA A 225 -11.00 -12.15 6.93
N MET A 226 -12.31 -12.26 6.68
CA MET A 226 -12.94 -12.05 5.38
C MET A 226 -12.71 -10.62 4.86
N MET A 227 -12.86 -9.62 5.71
CA MET A 227 -12.60 -8.20 5.41
C MET A 227 -11.13 -7.96 5.01
N ILE A 228 -10.19 -8.49 5.80
CA ILE A 228 -8.75 -8.35 5.56
C ILE A 228 -8.36 -9.04 4.26
N LEU A 229 -8.82 -10.26 4.03
CA LEU A 229 -8.53 -11.03 2.80
C LEU A 229 -9.04 -10.32 1.55
N THR A 230 -10.26 -9.79 1.59
CA THR A 230 -10.84 -9.01 0.49
C THR A 230 -9.99 -7.78 0.19
N THR A 231 -9.63 -7.03 1.24
CA THR A 231 -8.83 -5.81 1.11
C THR A 231 -7.45 -6.08 0.52
N ILE A 232 -6.75 -7.11 1.00
CA ILE A 232 -5.44 -7.54 0.49
C ILE A 232 -5.55 -7.97 -0.97
N GLY A 233 -6.54 -8.80 -1.31
CA GLY A 233 -6.71 -9.31 -2.67
C GLY A 233 -6.92 -8.20 -3.69
N ILE A 234 -7.82 -7.25 -3.40
CA ILE A 234 -8.10 -6.10 -4.27
C ILE A 234 -6.90 -5.14 -4.30
N ALA A 235 -6.26 -4.88 -3.16
CA ALA A 235 -5.06 -4.04 -3.10
C ALA A 235 -3.92 -4.63 -3.96
N CYS A 236 -3.68 -5.94 -3.92
CA CYS A 236 -2.68 -6.61 -4.75
C CYS A 236 -3.01 -6.55 -6.24
N TRP A 237 -4.26 -6.71 -6.61
CA TRP A 237 -4.71 -6.58 -8.00
C TRP A 237 -4.46 -5.17 -8.54
N LEU A 238 -5.02 -4.20 -7.83
CA LEU A 238 -5.00 -2.80 -8.28
C LEU A 238 -3.61 -2.17 -8.16
N SER A 239 -2.80 -2.54 -7.17
CA SER A 239 -1.42 -2.05 -7.07
C SER A 239 -0.56 -2.50 -8.25
N THR A 240 -0.76 -3.74 -8.71
CA THR A 240 -0.09 -4.27 -9.91
C THR A 240 -0.50 -3.50 -11.17
N LEU A 241 -1.79 -3.19 -11.31
CA LEU A 241 -2.31 -2.41 -12.42
C LEU A 241 -1.85 -0.94 -12.35
N ALA A 242 -1.78 -0.36 -11.16
CA ALA A 242 -1.39 1.03 -10.96
C ALA A 242 0.09 1.33 -11.30
N ILE A 243 0.96 0.31 -11.26
CA ILE A 243 2.34 0.42 -11.77
C ILE A 243 2.35 0.45 -13.29
N GLN A 244 1.50 -0.36 -13.93
CA GLN A 244 1.45 -0.44 -15.39
C GLN A 244 0.71 0.74 -16.01
N TYR A 245 -0.36 1.20 -15.36
CA TYR A 245 -1.28 2.24 -15.86
C TYR A 245 -1.49 3.34 -14.82
N ARG A 246 -1.04 4.55 -15.11
CA ARG A 246 -1.16 5.70 -14.20
C ARG A 246 -2.61 6.09 -13.90
N ASP A 247 -3.52 5.84 -14.84
CA ASP A 247 -4.95 6.18 -14.71
C ASP A 247 -5.67 5.35 -13.63
N VAL A 248 -5.12 4.19 -13.26
CA VAL A 248 -5.71 3.31 -12.23
C VAL A 248 -5.86 4.04 -10.89
N LYS A 249 -4.94 4.95 -10.54
CA LYS A 249 -5.05 5.76 -9.32
C LYS A 249 -6.28 6.68 -9.32
N HIS A 250 -6.52 7.34 -10.44
CA HIS A 250 -7.67 8.23 -10.58
C HIS A 250 -8.98 7.43 -10.62
N ALA A 251 -8.98 6.34 -11.39
CA ALA A 251 -10.11 5.42 -11.46
C ALA A 251 -10.44 4.81 -10.08
N LEU A 252 -9.43 4.48 -9.27
CA LEU A 252 -9.62 3.93 -7.93
C LEU A 252 -10.39 4.89 -7.02
N SER A 253 -10.00 6.17 -6.99
CA SER A 253 -10.67 7.17 -6.15
C SER A 253 -12.15 7.31 -6.53
N PHE A 254 -12.44 7.34 -7.81
CA PHE A 254 -13.81 7.36 -8.31
C PHE A 254 -14.57 6.07 -7.98
N LEU A 255 -13.93 4.91 -8.20
CA LEU A 255 -14.54 3.60 -7.95
C LEU A 255 -14.93 3.43 -6.49
N ILE A 256 -14.06 3.80 -5.54
CA ILE A 256 -14.34 3.72 -4.10
C ILE A 256 -15.52 4.62 -3.72
N GLN A 257 -15.64 5.83 -4.30
CA GLN A 257 -16.78 6.71 -4.06
C GLN A 257 -18.12 6.12 -4.54
N VAL A 258 -18.11 5.40 -5.65
CA VAL A 258 -19.29 4.72 -6.17
C VAL A 258 -19.60 3.44 -5.37
N LEU A 259 -18.58 2.67 -5.02
CA LEU A 259 -18.72 1.39 -4.32
C LEU A 259 -19.34 1.53 -2.94
N VAL A 260 -19.26 2.69 -2.25
CA VAL A 260 -19.93 2.90 -0.95
C VAL A 260 -21.45 2.73 -1.08
N TYR A 261 -22.02 3.07 -2.24
CA TYR A 261 -23.45 2.93 -2.51
C TYR A 261 -23.85 1.53 -2.98
N THR A 262 -22.88 0.70 -3.39
CA THR A 262 -23.12 -0.72 -3.72
C THR A 262 -22.94 -1.64 -2.51
N ALA A 263 -22.48 -1.10 -1.39
CA ALA A 263 -22.40 -1.79 -0.10
C ALA A 263 -23.52 -1.31 0.82
N PRO A 264 -24.04 -2.14 1.74
CA PRO A 264 -25.15 -1.79 2.64
C PRO A 264 -24.69 -0.89 3.79
N VAL A 265 -23.97 0.20 3.46
CA VAL A 265 -23.48 1.17 4.45
C VAL A 265 -24.60 2.08 4.88
N VAL A 266 -25.33 2.61 3.88
CA VAL A 266 -26.33 3.68 4.05
C VAL A 266 -27.73 3.12 4.23
N TYR A 267 -28.02 1.94 3.68
CA TYR A 267 -29.34 1.32 3.67
C TYR A 267 -29.29 -0.14 4.12
N PRO A 268 -30.38 -0.68 4.68
CA PRO A 268 -30.42 -2.08 5.05
C PRO A 268 -30.65 -2.98 3.83
N THR A 269 -30.10 -4.19 3.86
CA THR A 269 -30.25 -5.19 2.78
C THR A 269 -31.70 -5.62 2.52
N THR A 270 -32.63 -5.29 3.41
CA THR A 270 -34.08 -5.55 3.20
C THR A 270 -34.68 -4.79 2.07
N LEU A 271 -34.09 -3.66 1.67
CA LEU A 271 -34.57 -2.89 0.53
C LEU A 271 -34.24 -3.55 -0.82
N ILE A 272 -33.37 -4.58 -0.82
CA ILE A 272 -32.93 -5.27 -2.03
C ILE A 272 -33.92 -6.40 -2.34
N PRO A 273 -34.49 -6.45 -3.56
CA PRO A 273 -35.37 -7.55 -3.99
C PRO A 273 -34.65 -8.90 -3.90
N GLU A 274 -35.40 -9.95 -3.57
CA GLU A 274 -34.87 -11.32 -3.41
C GLU A 274 -34.10 -11.81 -4.64
N SER A 275 -34.57 -11.45 -5.85
CA SER A 275 -33.91 -11.81 -7.12
C SER A 275 -32.49 -11.27 -7.26
N TRP A 276 -32.14 -10.15 -6.59
CA TRP A 276 -30.83 -9.49 -6.66
C TRP A 276 -29.94 -9.82 -5.46
N LYS A 277 -30.49 -10.43 -4.41
CA LYS A 277 -29.71 -10.75 -3.19
C LYS A 277 -28.50 -11.64 -3.46
N LEU A 278 -28.62 -12.60 -4.36
CA LEU A 278 -27.52 -13.51 -4.71
C LEU A 278 -26.38 -12.76 -5.40
N LEU A 279 -26.70 -11.88 -6.36
CA LEU A 279 -25.71 -11.05 -7.04
C LEU A 279 -25.06 -10.07 -6.07
N TYR A 280 -25.86 -9.51 -5.17
CA TYR A 280 -25.40 -8.59 -4.14
C TYR A 280 -24.46 -9.27 -3.14
N ALA A 281 -24.69 -10.52 -2.80
CA ALA A 281 -23.86 -11.35 -1.93
C ALA A 281 -22.46 -11.66 -2.51
N LEU A 282 -22.28 -11.54 -3.85
CA LEU A 282 -20.95 -11.66 -4.48
C LEU A 282 -19.97 -10.60 -4.03
N ASN A 283 -20.45 -9.43 -3.61
CA ASN A 283 -19.61 -8.44 -2.94
C ASN A 283 -19.33 -8.88 -1.50
N PRO A 284 -18.09 -9.31 -1.14
CA PRO A 284 -17.80 -9.82 0.19
C PRO A 284 -18.03 -8.80 1.30
N MET A 285 -17.91 -7.49 1.00
CA MET A 285 -18.17 -6.44 1.97
C MET A 285 -19.63 -6.37 2.42
N VAL A 286 -20.56 -6.88 1.63
CA VAL A 286 -21.97 -7.00 2.02
C VAL A 286 -22.12 -7.96 3.20
N GLY A 287 -21.53 -9.16 3.10
CA GLY A 287 -21.54 -10.15 4.18
C GLY A 287 -20.82 -9.66 5.44
N VAL A 288 -19.71 -8.92 5.27
CA VAL A 288 -18.96 -8.33 6.39
C VAL A 288 -19.78 -7.25 7.11
N ILE A 289 -20.35 -6.28 6.38
CA ILE A 289 -21.09 -5.16 6.96
C ILE A 289 -22.35 -5.63 7.65
N GLU A 290 -23.19 -6.46 6.98
CA GLU A 290 -24.42 -6.97 7.57
C GLU A 290 -24.14 -7.97 8.71
N GLY A 291 -23.11 -8.79 8.58
CA GLY A 291 -22.69 -9.70 9.65
C GLY A 291 -22.23 -8.97 10.90
N LEU A 292 -21.38 -7.95 10.76
CA LEU A 292 -20.94 -7.11 11.90
C LEU A 292 -22.10 -6.33 12.51
N ARG A 293 -22.98 -5.79 11.67
CA ARG A 293 -24.17 -5.08 12.14
C ARG A 293 -25.10 -5.99 12.94
N SER A 294 -25.40 -7.18 12.42
CA SER A 294 -26.23 -8.16 13.10
C SER A 294 -25.60 -8.65 14.41
N ALA A 295 -24.29 -8.92 14.41
CA ALA A 295 -23.56 -9.39 15.59
C ALA A 295 -23.51 -8.35 16.72
N LEU A 296 -23.24 -7.09 16.36
CA LEU A 296 -23.03 -6.02 17.34
C LEU A 296 -24.35 -5.39 17.80
N LEU A 297 -25.28 -5.12 16.89
CA LEU A 297 -26.51 -4.40 17.22
C LEU A 297 -27.68 -5.31 17.62
N GLY A 298 -27.59 -6.63 17.33
CA GLY A 298 -28.58 -7.62 17.76
C GLY A 298 -29.98 -7.45 17.15
N THR A 299 -30.14 -6.58 16.13
CA THR A 299 -31.45 -6.23 15.57
C THR A 299 -32.01 -7.26 14.61
N ARG A 300 -31.16 -8.17 14.11
CA ARG A 300 -31.50 -9.18 13.11
C ARG A 300 -30.77 -10.47 13.34
N ASP A 301 -31.33 -11.54 12.78
CA ASP A 301 -30.65 -12.82 12.66
C ASP A 301 -29.43 -12.70 11.75
N MET A 302 -28.43 -13.55 12.03
CA MET A 302 -27.19 -13.58 11.25
C MET A 302 -27.46 -13.93 9.78
N PRO A 303 -26.98 -13.14 8.84
CA PRO A 303 -27.21 -13.36 7.41
C PRO A 303 -26.24 -14.43 6.85
N TRP A 304 -26.42 -15.68 7.28
CA TRP A 304 -25.50 -16.79 6.97
C TRP A 304 -25.25 -16.98 5.47
N LEU A 305 -26.29 -16.79 4.64
CA LEU A 305 -26.17 -16.92 3.18
C LEU A 305 -25.22 -15.86 2.61
N LEU A 306 -25.36 -14.59 3.05
CA LEU A 306 -24.50 -13.50 2.60
C LEU A 306 -23.05 -13.71 3.06
N ILE A 307 -22.86 -14.20 4.30
CA ILE A 307 -21.54 -14.50 4.87
C ILE A 307 -20.89 -15.67 4.10
N ALA A 308 -21.63 -16.73 3.80
CA ALA A 308 -21.10 -17.90 3.11
C ALA A 308 -20.64 -17.56 1.68
N ILE A 309 -21.50 -16.91 0.89
CA ILE A 309 -21.16 -16.48 -0.47
C ILE A 309 -20.01 -15.47 -0.45
N GLY A 310 -20.09 -14.47 0.44
CA GLY A 310 -19.04 -13.48 0.62
C GLY A 310 -17.70 -14.08 1.05
N SER A 311 -17.70 -15.16 1.85
CA SER A 311 -16.47 -15.86 2.24
C SER A 311 -15.79 -16.55 1.05
N VAL A 312 -16.58 -17.19 0.19
CA VAL A 312 -16.07 -17.82 -1.04
C VAL A 312 -15.48 -16.73 -1.98
N SER A 313 -16.23 -15.66 -2.22
CA SER A 313 -15.77 -14.58 -3.08
C SER A 313 -14.54 -13.86 -2.51
N SER A 314 -14.47 -13.63 -1.19
CA SER A 314 -13.31 -13.10 -0.50
C SER A 314 -12.06 -13.95 -0.73
N LEU A 315 -12.18 -15.27 -0.59
CA LEU A 315 -11.08 -16.21 -0.80
C LEU A 315 -10.63 -16.23 -2.27
N VAL A 316 -11.56 -16.22 -3.22
CA VAL A 316 -11.26 -16.16 -4.66
C VAL A 316 -10.54 -14.86 -5.00
N ILE A 317 -11.00 -13.72 -4.47
CA ILE A 317 -10.37 -12.41 -4.66
C ILE A 317 -8.96 -12.38 -4.07
N ALA A 318 -8.78 -12.90 -2.85
CA ALA A 318 -7.47 -12.94 -2.19
C ALA A 318 -6.47 -13.81 -2.97
N ILE A 319 -6.87 -15.03 -3.35
CA ILE A 319 -6.00 -15.95 -4.10
C ILE A 319 -5.69 -15.41 -5.49
N SER A 320 -6.68 -14.89 -6.21
CA SER A 320 -6.47 -14.36 -7.56
C SER A 320 -5.60 -13.08 -7.55
N GLY A 321 -5.84 -12.17 -6.59
CA GLY A 321 -5.10 -10.93 -6.45
C GLY A 321 -3.63 -11.17 -6.10
N THR A 322 -3.36 -11.99 -5.10
CA THR A 322 -2.00 -12.35 -4.71
C THR A 322 -1.26 -13.11 -5.81
N ASN A 323 -1.92 -14.06 -6.49
CA ASN A 323 -1.33 -14.77 -7.62
C ASN A 323 -1.02 -13.84 -8.80
N TYR A 324 -1.89 -12.89 -9.11
CA TYR A 324 -1.65 -11.91 -10.17
C TYR A 324 -0.46 -11.02 -9.83
N PHE A 325 -0.38 -10.55 -8.59
CA PHE A 325 0.74 -9.76 -8.09
C PHE A 325 2.08 -10.51 -8.20
N VAL A 326 2.15 -11.76 -7.69
CA VAL A 326 3.38 -12.57 -7.72
C VAL A 326 3.83 -12.87 -9.15
N ARG A 327 2.89 -13.10 -10.08
CA ARG A 327 3.25 -13.31 -11.50
C ARG A 327 3.84 -12.07 -12.17
N LYS A 328 3.33 -10.89 -11.81
CA LYS A 328 3.70 -9.62 -12.44
C LYS A 328 4.84 -8.86 -11.72
N GLN A 329 5.26 -9.30 -10.54
CA GLN A 329 6.30 -8.62 -9.76
C GLN A 329 7.66 -8.47 -10.47
N ARG A 330 7.93 -9.27 -11.51
CA ARG A 330 9.15 -9.14 -12.33
C ARG A 330 9.18 -7.82 -13.09
N ILE A 331 8.02 -7.37 -13.57
CA ILE A 331 7.87 -6.12 -14.33
C ILE A 331 8.15 -4.88 -13.44
N PHE A 332 7.97 -5.00 -12.10
CA PHE A 332 8.19 -3.88 -11.20
C PHE A 332 9.65 -3.43 -11.11
N ALA A 333 10.61 -4.30 -11.49
CA ALA A 333 12.02 -3.96 -11.52
C ALA A 333 12.38 -3.10 -12.75
N ASP A 334 11.61 -3.21 -13.82
CA ASP A 334 11.88 -2.55 -15.08
C ASP A 334 11.23 -1.16 -15.17
N VAL A 335 10.23 -0.88 -14.31
CA VAL A 335 9.40 0.33 -14.35
C VAL A 335 9.70 1.26 -13.15
N ALA A 336 10.34 0.78 -12.11
CA ALA A 336 10.73 1.56 -10.92
C ALA A 336 12.12 2.16 -11.09
#